data_951a19de364452950b5f0bf66562af90
#
_entry.id   951a19de364452950b5f0bf66562af90
#
_cell.length_a   1.000
_cell.length_b   1.000
_cell.length_c   1.000
_cell.angle_alpha   90.00
_cell.angle_beta   90.00
_cell.angle_gamma   90.00
#
_symmetry.space_group_name_H-M   'P 1'
#
loop_
_entity.id
_entity.type
_entity.pdbx_description
1 polymer ?
#
loop_
_entity_poly.entity_id
_entity_poly.type
_entity_poly.pdbx_seq_one_letter_code
_entity_poly.pdbx_strand_id
1 'polypeptide(L)'
;TMQAGLNEYLLYGGLPQILMYNTEEQKVRFLKTLFDETYIKDIKDRYNIRKDDDLEELINIIASNIGALTSPNKLANTFRSEKKSAVSYDTIKNYIDFLSDSFLVEKATRYDIKGKHYIDSPFKYYFMDLGLRNARINFRQNERTHLMENLVYNELRTRSFNVDVGSVSSVGTNSEGKRLRSTLEVDFVCNLGSRRYYIQSAYRMPSEEKLEQERASLLRI
;
A
#
# COMPACT_ATOMS: atom_id res chain seq x y z
N THR A 1 -3.10 -26.99 1.30
CA THR A 1 -3.60 -26.43 2.58
C THR A 1 -3.93 -24.95 2.41
N MET A 2 -4.81 -24.40 3.27
CA MET A 2 -5.14 -22.96 3.29
C MET A 2 -3.89 -22.08 3.37
N GLN A 3 -2.92 -22.44 4.21
CA GLN A 3 -1.65 -21.71 4.33
C GLN A 3 -0.82 -21.69 3.04
N ALA A 4 -0.82 -22.80 2.30
CA ALA A 4 -0.13 -22.87 1.00
C ALA A 4 -0.81 -21.92 -0.01
N GLY A 5 -2.14 -21.91 -0.09
CA GLY A 5 -2.89 -20.98 -0.94
C GLY A 5 -2.66 -19.53 -0.58
N LEU A 6 -2.64 -19.19 0.72
CA LEU A 6 -2.32 -17.82 1.18
C LEU A 6 -0.90 -17.41 0.77
N ASN A 7 0.09 -18.28 0.93
CA ASN A 7 1.47 -18.00 0.53
C ASN A 7 1.59 -17.77 -0.99
N GLU A 8 0.88 -18.58 -1.76
CA GLU A 8 0.84 -18.45 -3.23
C GLU A 8 0.19 -17.13 -3.65
N TYR A 9 -0.93 -16.77 -3.02
CA TYR A 9 -1.62 -15.50 -3.26
C TYR A 9 -0.72 -14.29 -2.90
N LEU A 10 -0.05 -14.32 -1.75
CA LEU A 10 0.88 -13.25 -1.35
C LEU A 10 2.05 -13.09 -2.33
N LEU A 11 2.46 -14.18 -3.00
CA LEU A 11 3.60 -14.18 -3.91
C LEU A 11 3.20 -13.84 -5.35
N TYR A 12 2.14 -14.46 -5.86
CA TYR A 12 1.77 -14.36 -7.28
C TYR A 12 0.47 -13.58 -7.54
N GLY A 13 -0.18 -13.07 -6.47
CA GLY A 13 -1.41 -12.29 -6.59
C GLY A 13 -2.65 -13.14 -6.81
N GLY A 14 -3.74 -12.45 -7.16
CA GLY A 14 -5.08 -13.03 -7.32
C GLY A 14 -5.60 -13.07 -8.77
N LEU A 15 -4.77 -12.78 -9.76
CA LEU A 15 -5.18 -12.83 -11.16
C LEU A 15 -5.53 -14.28 -11.54
N PRO A 16 -6.77 -14.54 -12.07
CA PRO A 16 -7.20 -15.90 -12.37
C PRO A 16 -6.29 -16.64 -13.35
N GLN A 17 -5.63 -15.93 -14.26
CA GLN A 17 -4.70 -16.50 -15.25
C GLN A 17 -3.50 -17.19 -14.59
N ILE A 18 -3.11 -16.80 -13.37
CA ILE A 18 -2.00 -17.44 -12.64
C ILE A 18 -2.26 -18.94 -12.42
N LEU A 19 -3.52 -19.33 -12.25
CA LEU A 19 -3.91 -20.72 -12.06
C LEU A 19 -3.69 -21.61 -13.31
N MET A 20 -3.47 -20.99 -14.48
CA MET A 20 -3.19 -21.71 -15.73
C MET A 20 -1.71 -22.14 -15.86
N TYR A 21 -0.84 -21.64 -14.98
CA TYR A 21 0.60 -21.88 -15.02
C TYR A 21 1.00 -22.84 -13.91
N ASN A 22 1.79 -23.87 -14.26
CA ASN A 22 2.14 -24.94 -13.33
C ASN A 22 3.51 -24.72 -12.65
N THR A 23 4.39 -23.90 -13.23
CA THR A 23 5.72 -23.64 -12.64
C THR A 23 5.88 -22.19 -12.22
N GLU A 24 6.78 -21.97 -11.26
CA GLU A 24 7.12 -20.64 -10.78
C GLU A 24 7.65 -19.74 -11.89
N GLU A 25 8.50 -20.28 -12.77
CA GLU A 25 9.08 -19.54 -13.90
C GLU A 25 8.01 -19.04 -14.87
N GLN A 26 6.98 -19.88 -15.13
CA GLN A 26 5.85 -19.49 -15.98
C GLN A 26 5.04 -18.37 -15.34
N LYS A 27 4.72 -18.48 -14.06
CA LYS A 27 3.99 -17.46 -13.31
C LYS A 27 4.75 -16.12 -13.26
N VAL A 28 6.04 -16.18 -12.95
CA VAL A 28 6.92 -15.00 -12.92
C VAL A 28 6.99 -14.34 -14.29
N ARG A 29 7.20 -15.13 -15.36
CA ARG A 29 7.26 -14.62 -16.74
C ARG A 29 5.95 -13.95 -17.12
N PHE A 30 4.81 -14.61 -16.88
CA PHE A 30 3.50 -14.04 -17.16
C PHE A 30 3.29 -12.70 -16.47
N LEU A 31 3.54 -12.63 -15.15
CA LEU A 31 3.33 -11.40 -14.37
C LEU A 31 4.23 -10.25 -14.86
N LYS A 32 5.50 -10.53 -15.18
CA LYS A 32 6.40 -9.52 -15.73
C LYS A 32 5.93 -9.03 -17.10
N THR A 33 5.61 -9.94 -17.99
CA THR A 33 5.10 -9.59 -19.34
C THR A 33 3.81 -8.78 -19.24
N LEU A 34 2.86 -9.21 -18.40
CA LEU A 34 1.61 -8.49 -18.18
C LEU A 34 1.86 -7.09 -17.61
N PHE A 35 2.78 -6.96 -16.65
CA PHE A 35 3.12 -5.68 -16.06
C PHE A 35 3.72 -4.72 -17.12
N ASP A 36 4.75 -5.15 -17.82
CA ASP A 36 5.51 -4.30 -18.73
C ASP A 36 4.74 -4.02 -20.04
N GLU A 37 4.17 -5.06 -20.65
CA GLU A 37 3.57 -4.97 -21.97
C GLU A 37 2.11 -4.50 -21.97
N THR A 38 1.40 -4.71 -20.85
CA THR A 38 -0.01 -4.31 -20.76
C THR A 38 -0.14 -3.03 -19.93
N TYR A 39 0.28 -3.08 -18.66
CA TYR A 39 0.06 -1.94 -17.77
C TYR A 39 0.95 -0.75 -18.12
N ILE A 40 2.26 -0.95 -18.16
CA ILE A 40 3.20 0.18 -18.37
C ILE A 40 3.06 0.76 -19.74
N LYS A 41 2.98 -0.08 -20.76
CA LYS A 41 2.79 0.37 -22.15
C LYS A 41 1.48 1.13 -22.32
N ASP A 42 0.34 0.60 -21.83
CA ASP A 42 -0.95 1.28 -21.91
C ASP A 42 -0.94 2.64 -21.20
N ILE A 43 -0.35 2.73 -20.01
CA ILE A 43 -0.22 3.99 -19.28
C ILE A 43 0.62 5.00 -20.07
N LYS A 44 1.78 4.58 -20.61
CA LYS A 44 2.65 5.44 -21.41
C LYS A 44 1.94 5.96 -22.67
N ASP A 45 1.28 5.08 -23.38
CA ASP A 45 0.56 5.41 -24.63
C ASP A 45 -0.65 6.32 -24.36
N ARG A 46 -1.47 5.98 -23.34
CA ARG A 46 -2.69 6.71 -22.99
C ARG A 46 -2.42 8.14 -22.53
N TYR A 47 -1.37 8.34 -21.75
CA TYR A 47 -1.03 9.65 -21.18
C TYR A 47 0.12 10.36 -21.89
N ASN A 48 0.59 9.81 -23.01
CA ASN A 48 1.67 10.36 -23.85
C ASN A 48 2.93 10.71 -23.03
N ILE A 49 3.35 9.75 -22.16
CA ILE A 49 4.48 9.94 -21.25
C ILE A 49 5.77 9.79 -22.06
N ARG A 50 6.59 10.84 -22.07
CA ARG A 50 7.86 10.88 -22.82
C ARG A 50 9.09 10.55 -21.98
N LYS A 51 9.00 10.74 -20.65
CA LYS A 51 10.08 10.45 -19.69
C LYS A 51 9.73 9.20 -18.91
N ASP A 52 10.04 8.07 -19.50
CA ASP A 52 9.71 6.75 -18.99
C ASP A 52 10.38 6.45 -17.67
N ASP A 53 11.65 6.84 -17.51
CA ASP A 53 12.46 6.54 -16.34
C ASP A 53 11.85 7.09 -15.03
N ASP A 54 11.27 8.28 -15.07
CA ASP A 54 10.67 8.91 -13.88
C ASP A 54 9.40 8.17 -13.43
N LEU A 55 8.55 7.72 -14.38
CA LEU A 55 7.37 6.91 -14.07
C LEU A 55 7.78 5.56 -13.50
N GLU A 56 8.71 4.88 -14.13
CA GLU A 56 9.18 3.56 -13.71
C GLU A 56 9.82 3.60 -12.33
N GLU A 57 10.60 4.64 -12.05
CA GLU A 57 11.18 4.83 -10.73
C GLU A 57 10.12 5.12 -9.66
N LEU A 58 9.12 5.93 -9.98
CA LEU A 58 7.99 6.16 -9.06
C LEU A 58 7.30 4.86 -8.70
N ILE A 59 7.06 3.99 -9.68
CA ILE A 59 6.45 2.68 -9.44
C ILE A 59 7.34 1.82 -8.55
N ASN A 60 8.68 1.82 -8.78
CA ASN A 60 9.63 1.10 -7.93
C ASN A 60 9.57 1.57 -6.48
N ILE A 61 9.53 2.89 -6.27
CA ILE A 61 9.45 3.48 -4.94
C ILE A 61 8.13 3.10 -4.25
N ILE A 62 6.99 3.18 -4.94
CA ILE A 62 5.70 2.80 -4.39
C ILE A 62 5.67 1.30 -4.09
N ALA A 63 6.15 0.46 -5.01
CA ALA A 63 6.20 -0.99 -4.84
C ALA A 63 7.08 -1.43 -3.67
N SER A 64 8.18 -0.72 -3.42
CA SER A 64 9.09 -0.99 -2.31
C SER A 64 8.56 -0.48 -0.96
N ASN A 65 7.60 0.44 -0.96
CA ASN A 65 7.08 1.10 0.23
C ASN A 65 5.56 0.89 0.39
N ILE A 66 5.02 -0.25 -0.05
CA ILE A 66 3.59 -0.54 0.14
C ILE A 66 3.21 -0.49 1.62
N GLY A 67 2.03 0.06 1.92
CA GLY A 67 1.56 0.23 3.28
C GLY A 67 2.31 1.29 4.11
N ALA A 68 3.36 1.91 3.58
CA ALA A 68 4.05 2.99 4.27
C ALA A 68 3.42 4.36 3.94
N LEU A 69 3.34 5.22 4.97
CA LEU A 69 2.87 6.59 4.78
C LEU A 69 3.82 7.39 3.89
N THR A 70 3.30 7.90 2.79
CA THR A 70 4.04 8.73 1.85
C THR A 70 3.20 9.90 1.32
N SER A 71 3.84 10.82 0.61
CA SER A 71 3.18 11.96 -0.01
C SER A 71 3.89 12.34 -1.29
N PRO A 72 3.25 13.01 -2.25
CA PRO A 72 3.91 13.49 -3.46
C PRO A 72 5.15 14.35 -3.16
N ASN A 73 5.12 15.15 -2.09
CA ASN A 73 6.29 15.94 -1.66
C ASN A 73 7.45 15.04 -1.17
N LYS A 74 7.14 14.01 -0.37
CA LYS A 74 8.15 13.05 0.09
C LYS A 74 8.75 12.31 -1.08
N LEU A 75 7.93 11.86 -2.03
CA LEU A 75 8.37 11.21 -3.26
C LEU A 75 9.25 12.13 -4.10
N ALA A 76 8.83 13.37 -4.35
CA ALA A 76 9.64 14.34 -5.09
C ALA A 76 11.01 14.62 -4.42
N ASN A 77 11.04 14.64 -3.09
CA ASN A 77 12.29 14.77 -2.34
C ASN A 77 13.19 13.53 -2.51
N THR A 78 12.62 12.32 -2.50
CA THR A 78 13.35 11.08 -2.76
C THR A 78 13.98 11.09 -4.16
N PHE A 79 13.21 11.50 -5.19
CA PHE A 79 13.76 11.67 -6.54
C PHE A 79 14.95 12.64 -6.57
N ARG A 80 14.84 13.76 -5.88
CA ARG A 80 15.90 14.76 -5.83
C ARG A 80 17.17 14.26 -5.13
N SER A 81 16.99 13.56 -4.00
CA SER A 81 18.13 13.08 -3.19
C SER A 81 18.83 11.85 -3.78
N GLU A 82 18.07 10.90 -4.31
CA GLU A 82 18.62 9.61 -4.76
C GLU A 82 18.99 9.60 -6.25
N LYS A 83 18.18 10.24 -7.08
CA LYS A 83 18.35 10.19 -8.55
C LYS A 83 18.93 11.47 -9.14
N LYS A 84 19.11 12.53 -8.33
CA LYS A 84 19.50 13.87 -8.83
C LYS A 84 18.58 14.37 -9.94
N SER A 85 17.37 13.84 -10.01
CA SER A 85 16.32 14.24 -10.97
C SER A 85 15.38 15.24 -10.31
N ALA A 86 15.09 16.32 -11.00
CA ALA A 86 14.16 17.35 -10.53
C ALA A 86 12.75 17.06 -11.07
N VAL A 87 12.11 16.02 -10.54
CA VAL A 87 10.69 15.76 -10.86
C VAL A 87 9.82 16.69 -10.01
N SER A 88 8.87 17.39 -10.65
CA SER A 88 7.99 18.30 -9.94
C SER A 88 6.94 17.56 -9.11
N TYR A 89 6.40 18.24 -8.09
CA TYR A 89 5.26 17.76 -7.33
C TYR A 89 4.07 17.37 -8.23
N ASP A 90 3.75 18.26 -9.19
CA ASP A 90 2.62 18.05 -10.11
C ASP A 90 2.85 16.84 -11.02
N THR A 91 4.08 16.61 -11.48
CA THR A 91 4.41 15.41 -12.27
C THR A 91 4.21 14.15 -11.45
N ILE A 92 4.71 14.12 -10.21
CA ILE A 92 4.52 12.96 -9.29
C ILE A 92 3.03 12.71 -9.06
N LYS A 93 2.27 13.77 -8.78
CA LYS A 93 0.83 13.67 -8.57
C LYS A 93 0.12 13.10 -9.80
N ASN A 94 0.41 13.63 -10.99
CA ASN A 94 -0.18 13.15 -12.24
C ASN A 94 0.15 11.66 -12.47
N TYR A 95 1.41 11.25 -12.26
CA TYR A 95 1.78 9.85 -12.41
C TYR A 95 1.04 8.94 -11.44
N ILE A 96 0.85 9.36 -10.17
CA ILE A 96 0.05 8.60 -9.21
C ILE A 96 -1.41 8.49 -9.68
N ASP A 97 -1.98 9.58 -10.19
CA ASP A 97 -3.34 9.58 -10.72
C ASP A 97 -3.44 8.62 -11.93
N PHE A 98 -2.47 8.59 -12.84
CA PHE A 98 -2.44 7.64 -13.96
C PHE A 98 -2.35 6.18 -13.53
N LEU A 99 -1.53 5.89 -12.50
CA LEU A 99 -1.43 4.55 -11.92
C LEU A 99 -2.75 4.12 -11.26
N SER A 100 -3.45 5.07 -10.64
CA SER A 100 -4.75 4.82 -10.00
C SER A 100 -5.87 4.62 -11.03
N ASP A 101 -5.92 5.44 -12.07
CA ASP A 101 -6.88 5.32 -13.18
C ASP A 101 -6.71 4.00 -13.96
N SER A 102 -5.50 3.46 -13.96
CA SER A 102 -5.17 2.17 -14.58
C SER A 102 -5.38 0.98 -13.64
N PHE A 103 -5.94 1.19 -12.45
CA PHE A 103 -6.15 0.16 -11.43
C PHE A 103 -4.88 -0.60 -11.03
N LEU A 104 -3.70 0.01 -11.16
CA LEU A 104 -2.46 -0.60 -10.74
C LEU A 104 -2.20 -0.38 -9.24
N VAL A 105 -2.50 0.84 -8.76
CA VAL A 105 -2.42 1.20 -7.33
C VAL A 105 -3.67 1.95 -6.90
N GLU A 106 -3.99 1.86 -5.62
CA GLU A 106 -5.05 2.65 -5.01
C GLU A 106 -4.50 3.44 -3.82
N LYS A 107 -4.95 4.67 -3.70
CA LYS A 107 -4.60 5.57 -2.60
C LYS A 107 -5.59 5.39 -1.46
N ALA A 108 -5.08 5.07 -0.26
CA ALA A 108 -5.85 5.07 0.98
C ALA A 108 -5.62 6.39 1.72
N THR A 109 -6.69 7.16 1.91
CA THR A 109 -6.67 8.42 2.64
C THR A 109 -6.55 8.17 4.14
N ARG A 110 -6.06 9.18 4.88
CA ARG A 110 -6.04 9.11 6.34
C ARG A 110 -7.27 9.78 6.93
N TYR A 111 -7.77 9.16 7.99
CA TYR A 111 -8.92 9.65 8.74
C TYR A 111 -8.57 9.80 10.23
N ASP A 112 -8.70 11.02 10.77
CA ASP A 112 -8.61 11.24 12.22
C ASP A 112 -9.89 10.72 12.87
N ILE A 113 -9.77 9.62 13.62
CA ILE A 113 -10.90 8.92 14.20
C ILE A 113 -11.60 9.78 15.26
N LYS A 114 -10.81 10.47 16.11
CA LYS A 114 -11.32 11.34 17.18
C LYS A 114 -11.75 12.70 16.68
N GLY A 115 -10.97 13.29 15.78
CA GLY A 115 -11.29 14.57 15.13
C GLY A 115 -12.40 14.48 14.10
N LYS A 116 -12.74 13.27 13.63
CA LYS A 116 -13.80 13.00 12.64
C LYS A 116 -13.63 13.78 11.34
N HIS A 117 -12.39 13.87 10.85
CA HIS A 117 -12.06 14.53 9.60
C HIS A 117 -10.97 13.79 8.83
N TYR A 118 -10.92 14.02 7.52
CA TYR A 118 -9.85 13.51 6.66
C TYR A 118 -8.56 14.32 6.84
N ILE A 119 -7.44 13.64 6.72
CA ILE A 119 -6.10 14.23 6.74
C ILE A 119 -5.56 14.22 5.32
N ASP A 120 -5.26 15.41 4.78
CA ASP A 120 -4.90 15.59 3.36
C ASP A 120 -3.59 14.93 2.94
N SER A 121 -2.71 14.64 3.88
CA SER A 121 -1.39 14.00 3.63
C SER A 121 -0.72 13.65 4.95
N PRO A 122 0.12 12.61 5.03
CA PRO A 122 0.46 11.64 3.98
C PRO A 122 -0.61 10.57 3.78
N PHE A 123 -0.48 9.79 2.70
CA PHE A 123 -1.35 8.67 2.33
C PHE A 123 -0.61 7.34 2.38
N LYS A 124 -1.35 6.22 2.30
CA LYS A 124 -0.79 4.92 1.91
C LYS A 124 -1.19 4.58 0.48
N TYR A 125 -0.36 3.79 -0.18
CA TYR A 125 -0.66 3.26 -1.51
C TYR A 125 -0.60 1.74 -1.46
N TYR A 126 -1.60 1.10 -2.06
CA TYR A 126 -1.71 -0.35 -2.15
C TYR A 126 -1.80 -0.76 -3.61
N PHE A 127 -1.08 -1.81 -3.98
CA PHE A 127 -1.23 -2.42 -5.29
C PHE A 127 -2.53 -3.22 -5.34
N MET A 128 -3.26 -3.11 -6.45
CA MET A 128 -4.50 -3.85 -6.64
C MET A 128 -4.26 -5.35 -6.84
N ASP A 129 -3.05 -5.72 -7.28
CA ASP A 129 -2.60 -7.12 -7.32
C ASP A 129 -1.17 -7.26 -6.81
N LEU A 130 -0.96 -8.19 -5.86
CA LEU A 130 0.36 -8.41 -5.25
C LEU A 130 1.35 -9.08 -6.19
N GLY A 131 0.88 -9.91 -7.12
CA GLY A 131 1.72 -10.53 -8.12
C GLY A 131 2.35 -9.51 -9.06
N LEU A 132 1.57 -8.51 -9.49
CA LEU A 132 2.08 -7.39 -10.29
C LEU A 132 3.09 -6.55 -9.51
N ARG A 133 2.80 -6.24 -8.24
CA ARG A 133 3.77 -5.56 -7.35
C ARG A 133 5.08 -6.33 -7.23
N ASN A 134 4.99 -7.63 -6.97
CA ASN A 134 6.14 -8.48 -6.78
C ASN A 134 6.95 -8.64 -8.07
N ALA A 135 6.28 -8.78 -9.21
CA ALA A 135 6.91 -8.83 -10.53
C ALA A 135 7.73 -7.55 -10.79
N ARG A 136 7.19 -6.38 -10.46
CA ARG A 136 7.88 -5.10 -10.65
C ARG A 136 9.19 -5.01 -9.89
N ILE A 137 9.27 -5.51 -8.68
CA ILE A 137 10.50 -5.50 -7.86
C ILE A 137 11.28 -6.81 -7.93
N ASN A 138 11.04 -7.60 -8.97
CA ASN A 138 11.73 -8.87 -9.19
C ASN A 138 11.62 -9.85 -8.01
N PHE A 139 10.48 -9.86 -7.30
CA PHE A 139 10.20 -10.75 -6.15
C PHE A 139 11.22 -10.64 -5.00
N ARG A 140 11.94 -9.50 -4.89
CA ARG A 140 13.06 -9.34 -3.93
C ARG A 140 12.63 -9.00 -2.51
N GLN A 141 11.48 -8.33 -2.34
CA GLN A 141 11.00 -7.84 -1.05
C GLN A 141 9.70 -8.55 -0.68
N ASN A 142 9.80 -9.60 0.10
CA ASN A 142 8.67 -10.40 0.56
C ASN A 142 8.40 -10.17 2.07
N GLU A 143 8.31 -8.92 2.47
CA GLU A 143 7.94 -8.55 3.84
C GLU A 143 6.47 -8.89 4.08
N ARG A 144 6.22 -10.06 4.65
CA ARG A 144 4.89 -10.66 4.77
C ARG A 144 3.87 -9.79 5.50
N THR A 145 4.33 -8.94 6.41
CA THR A 145 3.45 -8.01 7.13
C THR A 145 2.85 -6.98 6.17
N HIS A 146 3.65 -6.34 5.35
CA HIS A 146 3.17 -5.36 4.38
C HIS A 146 2.35 -5.99 3.25
N LEU A 147 2.74 -7.20 2.81
CA LEU A 147 1.94 -7.95 1.84
C LEU A 147 0.58 -8.35 2.40
N MET A 148 0.52 -8.75 3.68
CA MET A 148 -0.75 -9.08 4.36
C MET A 148 -1.63 -7.84 4.51
N GLU A 149 -1.06 -6.71 4.88
CA GLU A 149 -1.78 -5.44 4.97
C GLU A 149 -2.40 -5.06 3.62
N ASN A 150 -1.61 -5.12 2.54
CA ASN A 150 -2.13 -4.86 1.18
C ASN A 150 -3.22 -5.87 0.77
N LEU A 151 -3.05 -7.15 1.10
CA LEU A 151 -4.05 -8.18 0.81
C LEU A 151 -5.36 -7.89 1.56
N VAL A 152 -5.30 -7.55 2.84
CA VAL A 152 -6.49 -7.19 3.64
C VAL A 152 -7.17 -5.95 3.05
N TYR A 153 -6.40 -4.94 2.64
CA TYR A 153 -6.94 -3.77 1.94
C TYR A 153 -7.75 -4.17 0.71
N ASN A 154 -7.15 -4.96 -0.19
CA ASN A 154 -7.78 -5.40 -1.43
C ASN A 154 -9.06 -6.21 -1.15
N GLU A 155 -9.03 -7.10 -0.16
CA GLU A 155 -10.18 -7.91 0.23
C GLU A 155 -11.33 -7.04 0.78
N LEU A 156 -11.03 -6.02 1.56
CA LEU A 156 -12.01 -5.07 2.06
C LEU A 156 -12.62 -4.26 0.92
N ARG A 157 -11.82 -3.79 -0.03
CA ARG A 157 -12.28 -3.08 -1.23
C ARG A 157 -13.17 -3.95 -2.11
N THR A 158 -12.78 -5.21 -2.34
CA THR A 158 -13.58 -6.20 -3.11
C THR A 158 -14.95 -6.45 -2.46
N ARG A 159 -15.03 -6.36 -1.13
CA ARG A 159 -16.30 -6.44 -0.37
C ARG A 159 -17.06 -5.11 -0.28
N SER A 160 -16.68 -4.14 -1.11
CA SER A 160 -17.35 -2.83 -1.22
C SER A 160 -17.27 -1.95 0.04
N PHE A 161 -16.29 -2.19 0.92
CA PHE A 161 -16.02 -1.25 1.99
C PHE A 161 -15.34 0.02 1.45
N ASN A 162 -15.72 1.17 2.00
CA ASN A 162 -14.87 2.36 1.95
C ASN A 162 -13.78 2.19 3.02
N VAL A 163 -12.52 2.24 2.60
CA VAL A 163 -11.36 1.91 3.46
C VAL A 163 -10.43 3.10 3.54
N ASP A 164 -10.21 3.58 4.76
CA ASP A 164 -9.27 4.66 5.09
C ASP A 164 -8.22 4.15 6.08
N VAL A 165 -7.08 4.81 6.18
CA VAL A 165 -6.08 4.58 7.21
C VAL A 165 -6.45 5.40 8.45
N GLY A 166 -6.60 4.73 9.59
CA GLY A 166 -6.98 5.38 10.83
C GLY A 166 -5.81 6.12 11.50
N SER A 167 -6.11 7.25 12.09
CA SER A 167 -5.18 8.03 12.92
C SER A 167 -5.84 8.34 14.26
N VAL A 168 -5.17 8.00 15.37
CA VAL A 168 -5.66 8.26 16.72
C VAL A 168 -4.64 9.09 17.48
N SER A 169 -4.99 10.33 17.78
CA SER A 169 -4.15 11.17 18.64
C SER A 169 -4.17 10.67 20.08
N SER A 170 -3.00 10.48 20.65
CA SER A 170 -2.80 10.08 22.04
C SER A 170 -1.96 11.13 22.77
N VAL A 171 -2.33 11.46 23.99
CA VAL A 171 -1.54 12.30 24.89
C VAL A 171 -1.02 11.43 26.01
N GLY A 172 0.27 11.32 26.11
CA GLY A 172 0.98 10.67 27.21
C GLY A 172 1.82 11.67 28.00
N THR A 173 2.42 11.20 29.09
CA THR A 173 3.40 11.99 29.86
C THR A 173 4.70 11.18 29.89
N ASN A 174 5.83 11.83 29.59
CA ASN A 174 7.13 11.19 29.72
C ASN A 174 7.57 11.07 31.18
N SER A 175 8.71 10.43 31.40
CA SER A 175 9.31 10.26 32.74
C SER A 175 9.62 11.57 33.46
N GLU A 176 9.71 12.68 32.74
CA GLU A 176 9.97 14.03 33.26
C GLU A 176 8.70 14.85 33.49
N GLY A 177 7.51 14.25 33.38
CA GLY A 177 6.23 14.93 33.54
C GLY A 177 5.76 15.77 32.35
N LYS A 178 6.51 15.78 31.23
CA LYS A 178 6.18 16.56 30.04
C LYS A 178 5.13 15.84 29.20
N ARG A 179 4.06 16.56 28.82
CA ARG A 179 3.04 16.05 27.91
C ARG A 179 3.64 15.78 26.53
N LEU A 180 3.53 14.54 26.07
CA LEU A 180 3.89 14.11 24.72
C LEU A 180 2.62 13.80 23.94
N ARG A 181 2.48 14.40 22.77
CA ARG A 181 1.49 13.97 21.78
C ARG A 181 2.11 12.91 20.91
N SER A 182 1.47 11.76 20.82
CA SER A 182 1.78 10.71 19.87
C SER A 182 0.56 10.44 18.99
N THR A 183 0.82 9.96 17.78
CA THR A 183 -0.23 9.52 16.88
C THR A 183 -0.05 8.02 16.67
N LEU A 184 -1.08 7.26 16.99
CA LEU A 184 -1.15 5.84 16.70
C LEU A 184 -1.89 5.63 15.39
N GLU A 185 -1.46 4.66 14.64
CA GLU A 185 -2.12 4.25 13.40
C GLU A 185 -3.04 3.07 13.67
N VAL A 186 -4.19 3.08 13.02
CA VAL A 186 -5.08 1.93 12.82
C VAL A 186 -5.05 1.62 11.35
N ASP A 187 -4.65 0.41 10.98
CA ASP A 187 -4.42 0.07 9.58
C ASP A 187 -5.62 0.40 8.71
N PHE A 188 -6.83 0.04 9.16
CA PHE A 188 -8.03 0.31 8.38
C PHE A 188 -9.21 0.80 9.23
N VAL A 189 -9.85 1.86 8.75
CA VAL A 189 -11.19 2.31 9.13
C VAL A 189 -12.12 1.99 7.98
N CYS A 190 -13.01 1.03 8.17
CA CYS A 190 -13.85 0.50 7.11
C CYS A 190 -15.31 0.91 7.33
N ASN A 191 -15.93 1.50 6.32
CA ASN A 191 -17.33 1.88 6.38
C ASN A 191 -18.13 1.12 5.30
N LEU A 192 -19.27 0.56 5.70
CA LEU A 192 -20.24 -0.07 4.80
C LEU A 192 -21.65 0.30 5.26
N GLY A 193 -22.30 1.21 4.57
CA GLY A 193 -23.58 1.79 5.01
C GLY A 193 -23.41 2.50 6.36
N SER A 194 -24.22 2.12 7.34
CA SER A 194 -24.17 2.67 8.70
C SER A 194 -23.15 2.00 9.63
N ARG A 195 -22.50 0.93 9.15
CA ARG A 195 -21.56 0.15 9.96
C ARG A 195 -20.13 0.63 9.75
N ARG A 196 -19.37 0.73 10.86
CA ARG A 196 -17.95 1.07 10.86
C ARG A 196 -17.17 -0.01 11.60
N TYR A 197 -16.04 -0.37 11.03
CA TYR A 197 -15.11 -1.35 11.60
C TYR A 197 -13.72 -0.73 11.66
N TYR A 198 -12.97 -1.12 12.69
CA TYR A 198 -11.57 -0.77 12.88
C TYR A 198 -10.76 -2.06 12.85
N ILE A 199 -9.81 -2.15 11.96
CA ILE A 199 -9.08 -3.38 11.69
C ILE A 199 -7.59 -3.11 11.80
N GLN A 200 -6.90 -3.99 12.51
CA GLN A 200 -5.44 -4.05 12.57
C GLN A 200 -4.98 -5.33 11.90
N SER A 201 -4.08 -5.22 10.95
CA SER A 201 -3.54 -6.34 10.18
C SER A 201 -2.24 -6.84 10.81
N ALA A 202 -2.14 -8.14 11.03
CA ALA A 202 -0.90 -8.76 11.48
C ALA A 202 -0.72 -10.12 10.82
N TYR A 203 0.45 -10.36 10.21
CA TYR A 203 0.75 -11.65 9.59
C TYR A 203 0.99 -12.74 10.64
N ARG A 204 1.63 -12.39 11.76
CA ARG A 204 1.88 -13.27 12.91
C ARG A 204 1.85 -12.47 14.20
N MET A 205 1.36 -13.12 15.25
CA MET A 205 1.41 -12.63 16.61
C MET A 205 2.23 -13.62 17.45
N PRO A 206 3.56 -13.54 17.42
CA PRO A 206 4.43 -14.53 18.04
C PRO A 206 4.46 -14.44 19.56
N SER A 207 4.03 -13.33 20.15
CA SER A 207 4.02 -13.09 21.59
C SER A 207 2.82 -12.26 22.04
N GLU A 208 2.51 -12.32 23.32
CA GLU A 208 1.46 -11.51 23.94
C GLU A 208 1.82 -10.02 23.91
N GLU A 209 3.09 -9.68 24.05
CA GLU A 209 3.59 -8.32 23.92
C GLU A 209 3.29 -7.74 22.53
N LYS A 210 3.50 -8.52 21.46
CA LYS A 210 3.16 -8.11 20.08
C LYS A 210 1.66 -7.93 19.91
N LEU A 211 0.84 -8.81 20.48
CA LEU A 211 -0.61 -8.68 20.49
C LEU A 211 -1.07 -7.39 21.20
N GLU A 212 -0.51 -7.09 22.37
CA GLU A 212 -0.78 -5.86 23.12
C GLU A 212 -0.40 -4.61 22.33
N GLN A 213 0.76 -4.64 21.66
CA GLN A 213 1.23 -3.57 20.80
C GLN A 213 0.27 -3.28 19.64
N GLU A 214 -0.18 -4.33 18.94
CA GLU A 214 -1.15 -4.19 17.83
C GLU A 214 -2.55 -3.74 18.32
N ARG A 215 -2.95 -4.15 19.51
CA ARG A 215 -4.23 -3.74 20.13
C ARG A 215 -4.19 -2.30 20.66
N ALA A 216 -3.03 -1.75 20.96
CA ALA A 216 -2.91 -0.47 21.64
C ALA A 216 -3.58 0.69 20.88
N SER A 217 -3.55 0.66 19.55
CA SER A 217 -4.24 1.66 18.70
C SER A 217 -5.76 1.52 18.78
N LEU A 218 -6.27 0.29 18.73
CA LEU A 218 -7.70 -0.02 18.78
C LEU A 218 -8.32 0.29 20.15
N LEU A 219 -7.57 0.05 21.25
CA LEU A 219 -8.03 0.36 22.60
C LEU A 219 -8.12 1.85 22.93
N ARG A 220 -7.64 2.71 22.03
CA ARG A 220 -7.66 4.18 22.19
C ARG A 220 -8.69 4.89 21.33
N ILE A 221 -9.48 4.16 20.56
CA ILE A 221 -10.62 4.66 19.81
C ILE A 221 -11.80 4.94 20.75
#